data_e9bffe8a2fa0192ece2715571ea71d52
#
_entry.id   e9bffe8a2fa0192ece2715571ea71d52
#
_cell.length_a   1.000
_cell.length_b   1.000
_cell.length_c   1.000
_cell.angle_alpha   90.00
_cell.angle_beta   90.00
_cell.angle_gamma   90.00
#
_symmetry.space_group_name_H-M   'P 1'
#
loop_
_entity.id
_entity.type
_entity.pdbx_description
1 polymer ?
#
loop_
_entity_poly.entity_id
_entity_poly.type
_entity_poly.pdbx_seq_one_letter_code
_entity_poly.pdbx_strand_id
1 'polypeptide(L)'
;MDITELMIGDTLAYLDDEQLVIVDIKKIDGLCGIVCVRQDNGHVFNTTIDNLYPIPITEDILKQNFPDAKDLDDLIWWPLMDKPGKFCVSLSRSDPDDMNKYIHKYSGICDYVHQLQNILRHCGKSDKISLPVVKPKPL
;
A
#
# COMPACT_ATOMS: atom_id res chain seq x y z
N MET A 1 4.61 8.29 12.01
CA MET A 1 4.39 8.44 10.56
C MET A 1 4.18 9.90 10.22
N ASP A 2 4.79 10.37 9.16
CA ASP A 2 4.69 11.76 8.74
C ASP A 2 3.44 11.94 7.86
N ILE A 3 2.66 13.01 8.12
CA ILE A 3 1.46 13.29 7.32
C ILE A 3 1.78 13.55 5.84
N THR A 4 2.97 14.04 5.53
CA THR A 4 3.39 14.26 4.14
C THR A 4 3.52 12.98 3.33
N GLU A 5 3.60 11.83 3.99
CA GLU A 5 3.65 10.52 3.35
C GLU A 5 2.27 9.99 2.98
N LEU A 6 1.20 10.60 3.51
CA LEU A 6 -0.17 10.12 3.31
C LEU A 6 -0.84 10.75 2.09
N MET A 7 -1.59 9.94 1.38
CA MET A 7 -2.39 10.35 0.22
C MET A 7 -3.79 9.76 0.32
N ILE A 8 -4.76 10.43 -0.30
CA ILE A 8 -6.11 9.89 -0.44
C ILE A 8 -6.04 8.55 -1.17
N GLY A 9 -6.72 7.55 -0.63
CA GLY A 9 -6.68 6.18 -1.14
C GLY A 9 -5.67 5.28 -0.44
N ASP A 10 -4.80 5.81 0.42
CA ASP A 10 -3.85 5.00 1.17
C ASP A 10 -4.57 4.04 2.13
N THR A 11 -4.06 2.83 2.21
CA THR A 11 -4.56 1.80 3.12
C THR A 11 -3.64 1.69 4.32
N LEU A 12 -4.21 1.84 5.51
CA LEU A 12 -3.50 1.87 6.78
C LEU A 12 -4.22 1.03 7.82
N ALA A 13 -3.57 0.82 8.94
CA ALA A 13 -4.19 0.22 10.12
C ALA A 13 -4.62 1.31 11.10
N TYR A 14 -5.73 1.09 11.76
CA TYR A 14 -6.28 1.96 12.82
C TYR A 14 -6.53 1.11 14.06
N LEU A 15 -6.14 1.62 15.21
CA LEU A 15 -6.36 0.92 16.48
C LEU A 15 -7.68 1.36 17.11
N ASP A 16 -8.65 0.44 17.16
CA ASP A 16 -9.97 0.63 17.77
C ASP A 16 -10.13 -0.35 18.91
N ASP A 17 -10.16 0.16 20.14
CA ASP A 17 -10.31 -0.65 21.37
C ASP A 17 -9.42 -1.90 21.40
N GLU A 18 -8.12 -1.69 21.24
CA GLU A 18 -7.09 -2.76 21.23
C GLU A 18 -7.17 -3.68 19.99
N GLN A 19 -8.06 -3.39 19.05
CA GLN A 19 -8.17 -4.16 17.81
C GLN A 19 -7.70 -3.33 16.62
N LEU A 20 -6.78 -3.88 15.82
CA LEU A 20 -6.37 -3.25 14.58
C LEU A 20 -7.39 -3.52 13.49
N VAL A 21 -7.85 -2.47 12.85
CA VAL A 21 -8.75 -2.55 11.69
C VAL A 21 -8.09 -1.90 10.49
N ILE A 22 -8.46 -2.35 9.30
CA ILE A 22 -7.93 -1.80 8.06
C ILE A 22 -8.84 -0.67 7.59
N VAL A 23 -8.24 0.47 7.24
CA VAL A 23 -8.94 1.66 6.80
C VAL A 23 -8.32 2.22 5.52
N ASP A 24 -9.13 2.89 4.72
CA ASP A 24 -8.68 3.66 3.56
C ASP A 24 -8.89 5.15 3.82
N ILE A 25 -7.94 5.97 3.41
CA ILE A 25 -8.04 7.42 3.57
C ILE A 25 -8.95 8.01 2.51
N LYS A 26 -9.95 8.78 2.94
CA LYS A 26 -10.88 9.49 2.08
C LYS A 26 -10.56 10.97 1.93
N LYS A 27 -10.07 11.62 2.99
CA LYS A 27 -9.79 13.04 3.00
C LYS A 27 -8.73 13.36 4.03
N ILE A 28 -7.90 14.35 3.75
CA ILE A 28 -6.86 14.82 4.66
C ILE A 28 -6.99 16.33 4.84
N ASP A 29 -7.37 16.78 6.03
CA ASP A 29 -7.48 18.20 6.42
C ASP A 29 -6.52 18.51 7.59
N GLY A 30 -5.25 18.14 7.45
CA GLY A 30 -4.23 18.34 8.49
C GLY A 30 -4.11 17.15 9.44
N LEU A 31 -3.33 17.30 10.49
CA LEU A 31 -2.94 16.23 11.41
C LEU A 31 -4.11 15.63 12.19
N CYS A 32 -5.13 16.46 12.47
CA CYS A 32 -6.30 16.07 13.28
C CYS A 32 -7.56 15.89 12.44
N GLY A 33 -7.47 16.03 11.12
CA GLY A 33 -8.62 15.98 10.23
C GLY A 33 -8.44 14.93 9.14
N ILE A 34 -8.19 13.67 9.50
CA ILE A 34 -8.05 12.58 8.54
C ILE A 34 -9.34 11.77 8.56
N VAL A 35 -10.05 11.77 7.43
CA VAL A 35 -11.28 11.01 7.26
C VAL A 35 -10.94 9.65 6.66
N CYS A 36 -11.34 8.60 7.37
CA CYS A 36 -11.09 7.21 7.01
C CYS A 36 -12.39 6.43 6.85
N VAL A 37 -12.35 5.38 6.04
CA VAL A 37 -13.42 4.40 5.94
C VAL A 37 -12.89 3.01 6.30
N ARG A 38 -13.59 2.30 7.19
CA ARG A 38 -13.24 0.93 7.56
C ARG A 38 -13.55 -0.01 6.39
N GLN A 39 -12.64 -0.89 6.06
CA GLN A 39 -12.86 -1.89 5.00
C GLN A 39 -13.86 -2.96 5.42
N ASP A 40 -13.94 -3.28 6.72
CA ASP A 40 -14.77 -4.36 7.22
C ASP A 40 -16.28 -4.04 7.20
N ASN A 41 -16.66 -2.78 7.44
CA ASN A 41 -18.08 -2.41 7.56
C ASN A 41 -18.46 -1.13 6.81
N GLY A 42 -17.51 -0.46 6.17
CA GLY A 42 -17.78 0.79 5.44
C GLY A 42 -18.02 2.02 6.32
N HIS A 43 -17.82 1.90 7.64
CA HIS A 43 -18.00 3.03 8.55
C HIS A 43 -16.99 4.13 8.29
N VAL A 44 -17.47 5.37 8.13
CA VAL A 44 -16.65 6.55 7.89
C VAL A 44 -16.48 7.30 9.20
N PHE A 45 -15.25 7.69 9.52
CA PHE A 45 -14.94 8.39 10.76
C PHE A 45 -13.76 9.33 10.57
N ASN A 46 -13.58 10.24 11.51
CA ASN A 46 -12.48 11.20 11.54
C ASN A 46 -11.48 10.79 12.63
N THR A 47 -10.20 10.89 12.32
CA THR A 47 -9.15 10.54 13.27
C THR A 47 -7.93 11.46 13.13
N THR A 48 -6.91 11.20 13.95
CA THR A 48 -5.63 11.91 13.91
C THR A 48 -4.54 10.99 13.39
N ILE A 49 -3.43 11.58 12.93
CA ILE A 49 -2.28 10.83 12.41
C ILE A 49 -1.72 9.85 13.45
N ASP A 50 -1.81 10.19 14.75
CA ASP A 50 -1.25 9.35 15.82
C ASP A 50 -1.98 8.03 16.00
N ASN A 51 -3.20 7.92 15.51
CA ASN A 51 -4.01 6.70 15.58
C ASN A 51 -3.91 5.83 14.33
N LEU A 52 -3.10 6.24 13.35
CA LEU A 52 -2.90 5.52 12.11
C LEU A 52 -1.51 4.88 12.10
N TYR A 53 -1.45 3.65 11.63
CA TYR A 53 -0.22 2.87 11.59
C TYR A 53 0.03 2.34 10.19
N PRO A 54 1.29 2.40 9.71
CA PRO A 54 1.61 1.81 8.42
C PRO A 54 1.51 0.28 8.49
N ILE A 55 1.00 -0.33 7.43
CA ILE A 55 0.90 -1.78 7.32
C ILE A 55 2.19 -2.30 6.67
N PRO A 56 2.98 -3.15 7.35
CA PRO A 56 4.19 -3.70 6.76
C PRO A 56 3.88 -4.57 5.54
N ILE A 57 4.73 -4.47 4.53
CA ILE A 57 4.70 -5.39 3.39
C ILE A 57 5.14 -6.76 3.85
N THR A 58 4.40 -7.79 3.47
CA THR A 58 4.74 -9.19 3.71
C THR A 58 4.76 -9.95 2.40
N GLU A 59 5.43 -11.10 2.41
CA GLU A 59 5.45 -11.99 1.24
C GLU A 59 4.04 -12.40 0.83
N ASP A 60 3.16 -12.67 1.80
CA ASP A 60 1.76 -13.05 1.53
C ASP A 60 0.99 -11.95 0.79
N ILE A 61 1.19 -10.69 1.19
CA ILE A 61 0.57 -9.55 0.51
C ILE A 61 1.05 -9.48 -0.94
N LEU A 62 2.35 -9.62 -1.17
CA LEU A 62 2.93 -9.57 -2.51
C LEU A 62 2.49 -10.74 -3.38
N LYS A 63 2.46 -11.94 -2.83
CA LYS A 63 1.97 -13.13 -3.56
C LYS A 63 0.50 -13.02 -3.91
N GLN A 64 -0.31 -12.48 -3.01
CA GLN A 64 -1.76 -12.34 -3.22
C GLN A 64 -2.08 -11.33 -4.32
N ASN A 65 -1.36 -10.23 -4.39
CA ASN A 65 -1.63 -9.13 -5.31
C ASN A 65 -0.83 -9.20 -6.61
N PHE A 66 0.37 -9.77 -6.56
CA PHE A 66 1.29 -9.82 -7.68
C PHE A 66 1.93 -11.21 -7.79
N PRO A 67 1.11 -12.26 -8.08
CA PRO A 67 1.61 -13.64 -8.08
C PRO A 67 2.64 -13.91 -9.17
N ASP A 68 2.41 -13.38 -10.38
CA ASP A 68 3.29 -13.60 -11.52
C ASP A 68 3.32 -12.37 -12.43
N ALA A 69 4.51 -11.95 -12.84
CA ALA A 69 4.66 -10.93 -13.88
C ALA A 69 4.41 -11.59 -15.25
N LYS A 70 3.32 -11.22 -15.92
CA LYS A 70 2.96 -11.72 -17.25
C LYS A 70 3.40 -10.78 -18.36
N ASP A 71 3.39 -9.47 -18.06
CA ASP A 71 3.76 -8.42 -18.99
C ASP A 71 4.90 -7.60 -18.40
N LEU A 72 5.62 -6.88 -19.26
CA LEU A 72 6.72 -6.02 -18.84
C LEU A 72 6.26 -4.85 -17.94
N ASP A 73 4.97 -4.52 -17.99
CA ASP A 73 4.36 -3.48 -17.18
C ASP A 73 3.92 -3.99 -15.79
N ASP A 74 4.04 -5.28 -15.52
CA ASP A 74 3.65 -5.87 -14.25
C ASP A 74 4.70 -5.58 -13.18
N LEU A 75 4.24 -5.43 -11.95
CA LEU A 75 5.12 -5.28 -10.81
C LEU A 75 5.86 -6.59 -10.55
N ILE A 76 7.16 -6.50 -10.42
CA ILE A 76 8.06 -7.61 -10.04
C ILE A 76 8.55 -7.33 -8.65
N TRP A 77 8.67 -8.36 -7.83
CA TRP A 77 9.17 -8.25 -6.47
C TRP A 77 10.05 -9.45 -6.11
N TRP A 78 10.98 -9.23 -5.17
CA TRP A 78 11.84 -10.30 -4.65
C TRP A 78 12.26 -9.97 -3.22
N PRO A 79 12.47 -11.00 -2.38
CA PRO A 79 13.01 -10.80 -1.05
C PRO A 79 14.48 -10.40 -1.11
N LEU A 80 14.91 -9.57 -0.15
CA LEU A 80 16.33 -9.23 0.00
C LEU A 80 17.03 -10.32 0.81
N MET A 81 18.11 -10.86 0.25
CA MET A 81 18.87 -11.96 0.87
C MET A 81 19.56 -11.54 2.16
N ASP A 82 20.04 -10.31 2.22
CA ASP A 82 20.78 -9.76 3.35
C ASP A 82 19.94 -9.03 4.39
N LYS A 83 18.66 -8.84 4.11
CA LYS A 83 17.72 -8.13 5.01
C LYS A 83 16.41 -8.92 5.10
N PRO A 84 16.30 -9.88 6.02
CA PRO A 84 15.09 -10.68 6.18
C PRO A 84 13.86 -9.81 6.43
N GLY A 85 12.75 -10.15 5.78
CA GLY A 85 11.50 -9.41 5.91
C GLY A 85 11.45 -8.13 5.08
N LYS A 86 12.47 -7.82 4.29
CA LYS A 86 12.50 -6.70 3.36
C LYS A 86 12.34 -7.18 1.94
N PHE A 87 11.65 -6.39 1.12
CA PHE A 87 11.35 -6.72 -0.26
C PHE A 87 11.71 -5.57 -1.17
N CYS A 88 12.26 -5.92 -2.32
CA CYS A 88 12.49 -4.97 -3.41
C CYS A 88 11.38 -5.13 -4.43
N VAL A 89 10.89 -4.01 -4.95
CA VAL A 89 9.88 -3.99 -6.01
C VAL A 89 10.40 -3.23 -7.22
N SER A 90 9.98 -3.65 -8.39
CA SER A 90 10.33 -2.99 -9.64
C SER A 90 9.09 -2.89 -10.51
N LEU A 91 8.85 -1.70 -11.05
CA LEU A 91 7.70 -1.44 -11.91
C LEU A 91 8.13 -0.54 -13.07
N SER A 92 7.78 -0.96 -14.27
CA SER A 92 8.03 -0.20 -15.50
C SER A 92 6.71 0.21 -16.12
N ARG A 93 6.73 1.33 -16.82
CA ARG A 93 5.58 1.84 -17.56
C ARG A 93 5.94 1.98 -19.03
N SER A 94 5.09 1.46 -19.93
CA SER A 94 5.26 1.61 -21.36
C SER A 94 5.07 3.05 -21.79
N ASP A 95 5.89 3.50 -22.76
CA ASP A 95 5.69 4.79 -23.41
C ASP A 95 4.42 4.71 -24.28
N PRO A 96 3.40 5.58 -24.10
CA PRO A 96 2.22 5.58 -24.94
C PRO A 96 2.52 5.89 -26.43
N ASP A 97 3.61 6.60 -26.70
CA ASP A 97 4.02 6.96 -28.06
C ASP A 97 4.94 5.92 -28.71
N ASP A 98 5.58 5.07 -27.91
CA ASP A 98 6.46 3.99 -28.40
C ASP A 98 6.39 2.80 -27.46
N MET A 99 5.66 1.76 -27.83
CA MET A 99 5.43 0.57 -27.02
C MET A 99 6.69 -0.22 -26.67
N ASN A 100 7.81 0.07 -27.33
CA ASN A 100 9.10 -0.58 -27.05
C ASN A 100 9.96 0.19 -26.04
N LYS A 101 9.48 1.36 -25.56
CA LYS A 101 10.18 2.17 -24.57
C LYS A 101 9.40 2.28 -23.28
N TYR A 102 10.13 2.44 -22.19
CA TYR A 102 9.57 2.64 -20.85
C TYR A 102 9.86 4.06 -20.38
N ILE A 103 8.82 4.82 -19.98
CA ILE A 103 8.96 6.20 -19.52
C ILE A 103 9.39 6.26 -18.06
N HIS A 104 8.86 5.34 -17.24
CA HIS A 104 9.16 5.30 -15.82
C HIS A 104 9.55 3.91 -15.41
N LYS A 105 10.68 3.81 -14.72
CA LYS A 105 11.11 2.60 -14.06
C LYS A 105 11.34 2.92 -12.62
N TYR A 106 10.59 2.28 -11.74
CA TYR A 106 10.83 2.32 -10.32
C TYR A 106 11.50 1.02 -9.91
N SER A 107 12.54 1.13 -9.08
CA SER A 107 13.17 -0.03 -8.45
C SER A 107 13.68 0.40 -7.09
N GLY A 108 13.28 -0.29 -6.02
CA GLY A 108 13.70 0.03 -4.69
C GLY A 108 13.03 -0.81 -3.62
N ILE A 109 13.45 -0.60 -2.39
CA ILE A 109 12.90 -1.28 -1.22
C ILE A 109 11.55 -0.65 -0.87
N CYS A 110 10.55 -1.50 -0.62
CA CYS A 110 9.23 -1.08 -0.19
C CYS A 110 8.92 -1.73 1.16
N ASP A 111 8.70 -0.91 2.19
CA ASP A 111 8.49 -1.37 3.56
C ASP A 111 7.00 -1.46 3.93
N TYR A 112 6.16 -0.61 3.35
CA TYR A 112 4.76 -0.46 3.78
C TYR A 112 3.79 -0.46 2.61
N VAL A 113 2.55 -0.90 2.87
CA VAL A 113 1.48 -0.97 1.86
C VAL A 113 1.21 0.39 1.22
N HIS A 114 1.12 1.47 2.00
CA HIS A 114 0.85 2.80 1.43
C HIS A 114 1.98 3.31 0.52
N GLN A 115 3.22 2.91 0.78
CA GLN A 115 4.35 3.21 -0.11
C GLN A 115 4.20 2.48 -1.44
N LEU A 116 3.80 1.21 -1.41
CA LEU A 116 3.53 0.43 -2.62
C LEU A 116 2.39 1.05 -3.43
N GLN A 117 1.32 1.48 -2.76
CA GLN A 117 0.20 2.16 -3.40
C GLN A 117 0.64 3.45 -4.10
N ASN A 118 1.51 4.23 -3.46
CA ASN A 118 2.06 5.44 -4.05
C ASN A 118 2.88 5.15 -5.32
N ILE A 119 3.69 4.10 -5.29
CA ILE A 119 4.45 3.65 -6.47
C ILE A 119 3.50 3.27 -7.61
N LEU A 120 2.45 2.51 -7.31
CA LEU A 120 1.45 2.09 -8.30
C LEU A 120 0.75 3.29 -8.93
N ARG A 121 0.31 4.26 -8.14
CA ARG A 121 -0.32 5.50 -8.63
C ARG A 121 0.60 6.28 -9.55
N HIS A 122 1.86 6.42 -9.14
CA HIS A 122 2.86 7.16 -9.90
C HIS A 122 3.11 6.55 -11.27
N CYS A 123 2.97 5.23 -11.38
CA CYS A 123 3.13 4.51 -12.63
C CYS A 123 1.81 4.30 -13.39
N GLY A 124 0.72 4.92 -12.96
CA GLY A 124 -0.58 4.81 -13.62
C GLY A 124 -1.28 3.47 -13.44
N LYS A 125 -0.92 2.73 -12.39
CA LYS A 125 -1.51 1.43 -12.07
C LYS A 125 -2.58 1.57 -10.99
N SER A 126 -3.46 0.56 -10.87
CA SER A 126 -4.42 0.51 -9.78
C SER A 126 -3.71 0.42 -8.42
N ASP A 127 -4.13 1.25 -7.48
CA ASP A 127 -3.57 1.30 -6.13
C ASP A 127 -4.32 0.38 -5.14
N LYS A 128 -5.25 -0.42 -5.61
CA LYS A 128 -6.00 -1.35 -4.76
C LYS A 128 -5.12 -2.54 -4.38
N ILE A 129 -4.91 -2.72 -3.08
CA ILE A 129 -4.17 -3.83 -2.53
C ILE A 129 -5.12 -4.67 -1.67
N SER A 130 -5.27 -5.94 -2.03
CA SER A 130 -6.00 -6.90 -1.20
C SER A 130 -5.12 -7.37 -0.08
N LEU A 131 -5.60 -7.27 1.16
CA LEU A 131 -4.86 -7.74 2.32
C LEU A 131 -5.39 -9.10 2.75
N PRO A 132 -4.52 -9.99 3.28
CA PRO A 132 -4.97 -11.22 3.88
C PRO A 132 -5.97 -10.90 5.00
N VAL A 133 -7.03 -11.72 5.11
CA VAL A 133 -8.01 -11.55 6.19
C VAL A 133 -7.27 -11.75 7.51
N VAL A 134 -7.06 -10.66 8.27
CA VAL A 134 -6.56 -10.75 9.62
C VAL A 134 -7.72 -11.19 10.49
N LYS A 135 -7.75 -12.47 10.82
CA LYS A 135 -8.68 -12.93 11.85
C LYS A 135 -8.24 -12.29 13.16
N PRO A 136 -9.16 -11.64 13.91
CA PRO A 136 -8.80 -11.14 15.22
C PRO A 136 -8.26 -12.32 16.03
N LYS A 137 -7.08 -12.13 16.64
CA LYS A 137 -6.53 -13.17 17.50
C LYS A 137 -7.54 -13.41 18.62
N PRO A 138 -7.97 -14.65 18.82
CA PRO A 138 -8.79 -14.94 19.98
C PRO A 138 -7.97 -14.59 21.24
N LEU A 139 -8.57 -13.82 22.08
CA LEU A 139 -8.00 -13.45 23.37
C LEU A 139 -7.84 -14.71 24.23
#